data_45a80527d4838fe437a2732e5575ef6d
#
_entry.id   45a80527d4838fe437a2732e5575ef6d
#
_cell.length_a   1.000
_cell.length_b   1.000
_cell.length_c   1.000
_cell.angle_alpha   90.00
_cell.angle_beta   90.00
_cell.angle_gamma   90.00
#
_symmetry.space_group_name_H-M   'P 1'
#
loop_
_entity.id
_entity.type
_entity.pdbx_description
1 polymer ?
#
loop_
_entity_poly.entity_id
_entity_poly.type
_entity_poly.pdbx_seq_one_letter_code
_entity_poly.pdbx_strand_id
1 'polypeptide(L)'
;IAYTIWKCKQNADKNVIILGQDQQLYFKQVAAIVEELGYERPDVVHYAFVMLVEGKMSTRQGTVVLLEDFMREAVTKADKAIVEREKVSDIERAKKVAYSAVKYSMEKISTERNVIFDWEQALNFEGDTAPYLLYSYVRINSILSKRDDINELDINYGLLNHPTEIELINLLYDFPKAVQKAKLEYSPHVITHYAFDLAKKFSLFYHECSVLNAEDILLTNARIKLIKCIKQVMENAFDILGLQLVEHM
;
A
#
# COMPACT_ATOMS: atom_id res chain seq x y z
N ILE A 1 -9.42 -30.82 12.47
CA ILE A 1 -10.79 -31.06 11.94
C ILE A 1 -11.81 -30.45 12.88
N ALA A 2 -11.94 -30.86 14.15
CA ALA A 2 -12.97 -30.37 15.08
C ALA A 2 -12.99 -28.83 15.20
N TYR A 3 -11.84 -28.19 15.31
CA TYR A 3 -11.73 -26.74 15.37
C TYR A 3 -12.14 -26.06 14.05
N THR A 4 -11.82 -26.66 12.91
CA THR A 4 -12.26 -26.15 11.60
C THR A 4 -13.79 -26.25 11.46
N ILE A 5 -14.38 -27.37 11.86
CA ILE A 5 -15.84 -27.54 11.90
C ILE A 5 -16.49 -26.51 12.82
N TRP A 6 -15.89 -26.27 14.01
CA TRP A 6 -16.39 -25.25 14.91
C TRP A 6 -16.39 -23.86 14.26
N LYS A 7 -15.33 -23.50 13.53
CA LYS A 7 -15.28 -22.25 12.75
C LYS A 7 -16.38 -22.18 11.68
N CYS A 8 -16.62 -23.28 10.95
CA CYS A 8 -17.66 -23.32 9.93
C CYS A 8 -19.08 -23.11 10.52
N LYS A 9 -19.26 -23.40 11.81
CA LYS A 9 -20.54 -23.21 12.54
C LYS A 9 -20.75 -21.79 13.08
N GLN A 10 -19.81 -20.86 12.87
CA GLN A 10 -19.88 -19.51 13.47
C GLN A 10 -20.82 -18.55 12.72
N ASN A 11 -21.59 -19.01 11.76
CA ASN A 11 -22.58 -18.20 11.04
C ASN A 11 -22.01 -16.91 10.40
N ALA A 12 -20.79 -16.99 9.90
CA ALA A 12 -20.10 -15.93 9.17
C ALA A 12 -20.38 -16.07 7.67
N ASP A 13 -20.48 -14.97 6.95
CA ASP A 13 -20.67 -14.96 5.50
C ASP A 13 -19.51 -15.64 4.76
N LYS A 14 -18.31 -15.56 5.31
CA LYS A 14 -17.11 -16.23 4.82
C LYS A 14 -16.18 -16.66 5.95
N ASN A 15 -15.60 -17.83 5.80
CA ASN A 15 -14.60 -18.36 6.69
C ASN A 15 -13.26 -18.40 5.96
N VAL A 16 -12.34 -17.49 6.33
CA VAL A 16 -11.02 -17.38 5.70
C VAL A 16 -9.95 -17.79 6.73
N ILE A 17 -9.07 -18.69 6.32
CA ILE A 17 -7.97 -19.18 7.15
C ILE A 17 -6.64 -18.77 6.53
N ILE A 18 -5.76 -18.16 7.32
CA ILE A 18 -4.42 -17.73 6.89
C ILE A 18 -3.40 -18.72 7.43
N LEU A 19 -2.60 -19.33 6.56
CA LEU A 19 -1.65 -20.38 6.90
C LEU A 19 -0.32 -20.20 6.17
N GLY A 20 0.77 -20.65 6.80
CA GLY A 20 2.06 -20.76 6.12
C GLY A 20 2.00 -21.74 4.93
N GLN A 21 2.79 -21.47 3.91
CA GLN A 21 2.85 -22.28 2.69
C GLN A 21 3.23 -23.75 2.96
N ASP A 22 4.00 -24.00 3.99
CA ASP A 22 4.39 -25.36 4.45
C ASP A 22 3.19 -26.19 4.94
N GLN A 23 2.06 -25.56 5.28
CA GLN A 23 0.83 -26.22 5.74
C GLN A 23 -0.17 -26.49 4.60
N GLN A 24 0.19 -26.19 3.35
CA GLN A 24 -0.74 -26.27 2.21
C GLN A 24 -1.32 -27.68 2.01
N LEU A 25 -0.46 -28.72 2.04
CA LEU A 25 -0.92 -30.10 1.85
C LEU A 25 -1.81 -30.56 3.00
N TYR A 26 -1.39 -30.28 4.24
CA TYR A 26 -2.16 -30.61 5.43
C TYR A 26 -3.56 -30.00 5.39
N PHE A 27 -3.64 -28.72 5.03
CA PHE A 27 -4.94 -28.07 5.02
C PHE A 27 -5.84 -28.51 3.85
N LYS A 28 -5.27 -28.86 2.69
CA LYS A 28 -6.05 -29.50 1.60
C LYS A 28 -6.74 -30.78 2.08
N GLN A 29 -6.07 -31.60 2.90
CA GLN A 29 -6.64 -32.82 3.48
C GLN A 29 -7.74 -32.48 4.51
N VAL A 30 -7.51 -31.49 5.38
CA VAL A 30 -8.52 -31.04 6.35
C VAL A 30 -9.75 -30.49 5.65
N ALA A 31 -9.58 -29.68 4.61
CA ALA A 31 -10.68 -29.09 3.84
C ALA A 31 -11.53 -30.19 3.16
N ALA A 32 -10.90 -31.19 2.55
CA ALA A 32 -11.61 -32.32 1.92
C ALA A 32 -12.46 -33.10 2.94
N ILE A 33 -11.93 -33.35 4.15
CA ILE A 33 -12.69 -34.03 5.22
C ILE A 33 -13.86 -33.16 5.71
N VAL A 34 -13.67 -31.85 5.84
CA VAL A 34 -14.71 -30.92 6.27
C VAL A 34 -15.85 -30.88 5.25
N GLU A 35 -15.53 -30.89 3.96
CA GLU A 35 -16.48 -30.94 2.86
C GLU A 35 -17.25 -32.27 2.82
N GLU A 36 -16.55 -33.41 3.00
CA GLU A 36 -17.16 -34.74 3.10
C GLU A 36 -18.13 -34.85 4.28
N LEU A 37 -17.88 -34.12 5.36
CA LEU A 37 -18.77 -34.03 6.51
C LEU A 37 -19.94 -33.05 6.33
N GLY A 38 -20.12 -32.48 5.13
CA GLY A 38 -21.23 -31.62 4.76
C GLY A 38 -21.10 -30.17 5.22
N TYR A 39 -19.89 -29.70 5.55
CA TYR A 39 -19.63 -28.30 5.88
C TYR A 39 -19.05 -27.56 4.69
N GLU A 40 -19.31 -26.24 4.61
CA GLU A 40 -18.71 -25.37 3.59
C GLU A 40 -17.18 -25.32 3.79
N ARG A 41 -16.45 -25.47 2.70
CA ARG A 41 -15.00 -25.41 2.70
C ARG A 41 -14.53 -23.99 2.99
N PRO A 42 -13.68 -23.77 4.01
CA PRO A 42 -13.07 -22.47 4.24
C PRO A 42 -12.17 -22.02 3.09
N ASP A 43 -12.19 -20.73 2.77
CA ASP A 43 -11.19 -20.11 1.92
C ASP A 43 -9.83 -20.11 2.65
N VAL A 44 -8.74 -20.28 1.92
CA VAL A 44 -7.41 -20.31 2.51
C VAL A 44 -6.47 -19.36 1.80
N VAL A 45 -5.82 -18.51 2.58
CA VAL A 45 -4.71 -17.69 2.12
C VAL A 45 -3.41 -18.28 2.63
N HIS A 46 -2.58 -18.76 1.71
CA HIS A 46 -1.25 -19.23 2.06
C HIS A 46 -0.24 -18.09 1.92
N TYR A 47 0.63 -17.93 2.93
CA TYR A 47 1.74 -16.99 2.85
C TYR A 47 3.09 -17.71 2.86
N ALA A 48 4.00 -17.20 2.05
CA ALA A 48 5.37 -17.69 1.97
C ALA A 48 6.25 -17.09 3.07
N PHE A 49 7.53 -17.44 3.07
CA PHE A 49 8.45 -17.01 4.13
C PHE A 49 8.94 -15.57 3.90
N VAL A 50 9.18 -14.88 5.03
CA VAL A 50 9.98 -13.65 5.06
C VAL A 50 11.42 -14.04 5.39
N MET A 51 12.34 -13.61 4.57
CA MET A 51 13.79 -13.83 4.72
C MET A 51 14.49 -12.48 4.79
N LEU A 52 15.52 -12.38 5.60
CA LEU A 52 16.46 -11.27 5.53
C LEU A 52 17.53 -11.58 4.47
N VAL A 53 18.20 -10.54 3.95
CA VAL A 53 19.30 -10.68 2.98
C VAL A 53 20.38 -11.65 3.50
N GLU A 54 20.62 -11.66 4.80
CA GLU A 54 21.59 -12.53 5.49
C GLU A 54 21.16 -14.00 5.61
N GLY A 55 19.92 -14.32 5.18
CA GLY A 55 19.42 -15.68 5.12
C GLY A 55 18.14 -15.94 5.92
N LYS A 56 17.71 -17.20 5.96
CA LYS A 56 16.47 -17.63 6.60
C LYS A 56 16.57 -17.59 8.13
N MET A 57 15.64 -16.90 8.78
CA MET A 57 15.49 -16.96 10.23
C MET A 57 15.20 -18.41 10.68
N SER A 58 15.94 -18.92 11.64
CA SER A 58 15.76 -20.27 12.18
C SER A 58 15.84 -20.28 13.70
N THR A 59 14.71 -20.59 14.33
CA THR A 59 14.66 -20.81 15.80
C THR A 59 15.56 -21.93 16.26
N ARG A 60 15.78 -22.95 15.42
CA ARG A 60 16.65 -24.09 15.75
C ARG A 60 18.14 -23.74 15.73
N GLN A 61 18.52 -22.70 15.01
CA GLN A 61 19.90 -22.21 14.91
C GLN A 61 20.17 -20.97 15.78
N GLY A 62 19.20 -20.54 16.60
CA GLY A 62 19.33 -19.39 17.49
C GLY A 62 19.27 -18.02 16.80
N THR A 63 19.02 -17.97 15.50
CA THR A 63 18.85 -16.73 14.73
C THR A 63 17.37 -16.36 14.68
N VAL A 64 16.84 -15.88 15.81
CA VAL A 64 15.47 -15.37 15.90
C VAL A 64 15.53 -13.84 15.94
N VAL A 65 14.89 -13.20 14.99
CA VAL A 65 14.65 -11.75 15.05
C VAL A 65 13.26 -11.56 15.66
N LEU A 66 13.20 -10.95 16.84
CA LEU A 66 11.95 -10.58 17.46
C LEU A 66 11.32 -9.41 16.68
N LEU A 67 10.00 -9.47 16.46
CA LEU A 67 9.29 -8.40 15.75
C LEU A 67 9.50 -7.03 16.40
N GLU A 68 9.54 -6.98 17.73
CA GLU A 68 9.77 -5.74 18.47
C GLU A 68 11.15 -5.13 18.16
N ASP A 69 12.20 -5.94 18.15
CA ASP A 69 13.56 -5.48 17.84
C ASP A 69 13.67 -5.04 16.38
N PHE A 70 13.05 -5.80 15.46
CA PHE A 70 12.96 -5.47 14.05
C PHE A 70 12.27 -4.11 13.82
N MET A 71 11.15 -3.87 14.48
CA MET A 71 10.42 -2.61 14.37
C MET A 71 11.17 -1.44 15.03
N ARG A 72 11.91 -1.69 16.11
CA ARG A 72 12.78 -0.68 16.74
C ARG A 72 13.94 -0.29 15.81
N GLU A 73 14.55 -1.27 15.15
CA GLU A 73 15.55 -1.04 14.12
C GLU A 73 15.00 -0.24 12.95
N ALA A 74 13.78 -0.59 12.48
CA ALA A 74 13.09 0.14 11.42
C ALA A 74 12.96 1.64 11.73
N VAL A 75 12.49 1.97 12.94
CA VAL A 75 12.34 3.37 13.37
C VAL A 75 13.67 4.09 13.42
N THR A 76 14.72 3.44 13.95
CA THR A 76 16.06 4.02 14.03
C THR A 76 16.63 4.33 12.63
N LYS A 77 16.46 3.41 11.68
CA LYS A 77 16.91 3.60 10.30
C LYS A 77 16.08 4.66 9.57
N ALA A 78 14.78 4.72 9.79
CA ALA A 78 13.92 5.74 9.21
C ALA A 78 14.24 7.13 9.74
N ASP A 79 14.48 7.30 11.06
CA ASP A 79 14.89 8.57 11.64
C ASP A 79 16.24 9.02 11.08
N LYS A 80 17.20 8.10 10.95
CA LYS A 80 18.50 8.40 10.31
C LYS A 80 18.31 8.90 8.87
N ALA A 81 17.49 8.25 8.07
CA ALA A 81 17.21 8.68 6.70
C ALA A 81 16.55 10.07 6.64
N ILE A 82 15.63 10.38 7.56
CA ILE A 82 15.02 11.71 7.70
C ILE A 82 16.08 12.75 8.09
N VAL A 83 16.92 12.46 9.09
CA VAL A 83 17.99 13.37 9.55
C VAL A 83 19.00 13.65 8.44
N GLU A 84 19.38 12.66 7.66
CA GLU A 84 20.30 12.84 6.52
C GLU A 84 19.75 13.83 5.49
N ARG A 85 18.42 13.86 5.27
CA ARG A 85 17.75 14.75 4.30
C ARG A 85 17.42 16.12 4.86
N GLU A 86 16.83 16.18 6.04
CA GLU A 86 16.24 17.40 6.62
C GLU A 86 17.06 18.00 7.75
N LYS A 87 18.09 17.30 8.23
CA LYS A 87 18.96 17.70 9.35
C LYS A 87 18.22 17.84 10.69
N VAL A 88 17.01 17.30 10.80
CA VAL A 88 16.17 17.34 12.00
C VAL A 88 15.60 15.95 12.25
N SER A 89 15.68 15.46 13.50
CA SER A 89 15.04 14.21 13.93
C SER A 89 13.59 14.45 14.26
N ASP A 90 12.74 13.52 13.81
CA ASP A 90 11.31 13.48 14.13
C ASP A 90 10.88 12.02 14.34
N ILE A 91 10.94 11.58 15.58
CA ILE A 91 10.70 10.18 15.95
C ILE A 91 9.26 9.73 15.65
N GLU A 92 8.26 10.59 15.82
CA GLU A 92 6.87 10.22 15.52
C GLU A 92 6.65 10.05 14.03
N ARG A 93 7.22 10.90 13.21
CA ARG A 93 7.25 10.73 11.76
C ARG A 93 8.07 9.51 11.35
N ALA A 94 9.22 9.30 11.96
CA ALA A 94 10.05 8.13 11.71
C ALA A 94 9.33 6.81 11.99
N LYS A 95 8.52 6.74 13.04
CA LYS A 95 7.64 5.59 13.32
C LYS A 95 6.65 5.35 12.17
N LYS A 96 5.94 6.39 11.72
CA LYS A 96 4.98 6.29 10.62
C LYS A 96 5.64 5.81 9.33
N VAL A 97 6.78 6.39 8.98
CA VAL A 97 7.56 6.01 7.79
C VAL A 97 8.07 4.57 7.90
N ALA A 98 8.66 4.21 9.05
CA ALA A 98 9.19 2.86 9.29
C ALA A 98 8.10 1.79 9.19
N TYR A 99 6.96 2.00 9.86
CA TYR A 99 5.87 1.04 9.87
C TYR A 99 5.26 0.89 8.47
N SER A 100 5.10 1.98 7.74
CA SER A 100 4.63 1.96 6.36
C SER A 100 5.64 1.27 5.44
N ALA A 101 6.94 1.51 5.60
CA ALA A 101 7.99 0.89 4.78
C ALA A 101 8.05 -0.63 4.98
N VAL A 102 8.02 -1.10 6.22
CA VAL A 102 7.98 -2.54 6.53
C VAL A 102 6.73 -3.19 5.95
N LYS A 103 5.56 -2.60 6.22
CA LYS A 103 4.28 -3.14 5.78
C LYS A 103 4.19 -3.22 4.26
N TYR A 104 4.50 -2.12 3.58
CA TYR A 104 4.50 -2.05 2.12
C TYR A 104 5.46 -3.07 1.49
N SER A 105 6.66 -3.24 2.05
CA SER A 105 7.65 -4.19 1.56
C SER A 105 7.16 -5.64 1.63
N MET A 106 6.30 -5.95 2.60
CA MET A 106 5.66 -7.26 2.70
C MET A 106 4.48 -7.39 1.72
N GLU A 107 3.64 -6.37 1.66
CA GLU A 107 2.37 -6.39 0.91
C GLU A 107 2.54 -6.23 -0.60
N LYS A 108 3.64 -5.63 -1.09
CA LYS A 108 3.90 -5.49 -2.53
C LYS A 108 4.24 -6.78 -3.24
N ILE A 109 4.51 -7.85 -2.49
CA ILE A 109 4.83 -9.17 -3.03
C ILE A 109 3.61 -10.07 -2.84
N SER A 110 3.30 -10.88 -3.87
CA SER A 110 2.25 -11.87 -3.77
C SER A 110 2.49 -12.80 -2.58
N THR A 111 1.43 -13.15 -1.86
CA THR A 111 1.49 -14.04 -0.68
C THR A 111 2.15 -15.39 -0.95
N GLU A 112 2.14 -15.84 -2.21
CA GLU A 112 2.74 -17.11 -2.63
C GLU A 112 4.27 -17.05 -2.82
N ARG A 113 4.86 -15.86 -2.78
CA ARG A 113 6.30 -15.65 -3.00
C ARG A 113 6.99 -15.27 -1.70
N ASN A 114 8.21 -15.80 -1.53
CA ASN A 114 9.07 -15.37 -0.42
C ASN A 114 9.40 -13.90 -0.52
N VAL A 115 9.33 -13.21 0.60
CA VAL A 115 9.78 -11.84 0.75
C VAL A 115 11.25 -11.86 1.16
N ILE A 116 12.12 -11.25 0.38
CA ILE A 116 13.49 -10.95 0.80
C ILE A 116 13.47 -9.50 1.26
N PHE A 117 13.54 -9.31 2.58
CA PHE A 117 13.48 -7.97 3.15
C PHE A 117 14.86 -7.33 3.19
N ASP A 118 14.93 -6.13 2.65
CA ASP A 118 16.13 -5.30 2.56
C ASP A 118 15.83 -3.89 3.07
N TRP A 119 16.59 -3.43 4.06
CA TRP A 119 16.42 -2.11 4.66
C TRP A 119 16.68 -0.96 3.70
N GLU A 120 17.70 -1.07 2.86
CA GLU A 120 18.06 0.00 1.92
C GLU A 120 16.96 0.18 0.87
N GLN A 121 16.39 -0.94 0.40
CA GLN A 121 15.26 -0.89 -0.51
C GLN A 121 13.99 -0.38 0.18
N ALA A 122 13.68 -0.87 1.38
CA ALA A 122 12.43 -0.54 2.07
C ALA A 122 12.31 0.95 2.42
N LEU A 123 13.43 1.59 2.75
CA LEU A 123 13.51 3.00 3.16
C LEU A 123 13.96 3.94 2.04
N ASN A 124 14.10 3.43 0.82
CA ASN A 124 14.44 4.26 -0.33
C ASN A 124 13.27 5.20 -0.68
N PHE A 125 13.59 6.45 -0.96
CA PHE A 125 12.63 7.47 -1.41
C PHE A 125 12.39 7.46 -2.92
N GLU A 126 13.03 6.56 -3.63
CA GLU A 126 12.88 6.35 -5.06
C GLU A 126 12.41 4.91 -5.34
N GLY A 127 11.62 4.75 -6.39
CA GLY A 127 11.13 3.44 -6.79
C GLY A 127 9.88 2.96 -6.03
N ASP A 128 9.65 1.65 -6.04
CA ASP A 128 8.44 1.00 -5.51
C ASP A 128 8.54 0.77 -4.00
N THR A 129 8.31 1.86 -3.22
CA THR A 129 8.48 1.92 -1.76
C THR A 129 7.42 2.78 -1.09
N ALA A 130 7.14 2.53 0.20
CA ALA A 130 6.23 3.38 0.96
C ALA A 130 6.75 4.83 1.11
N PRO A 131 8.04 5.09 1.40
CA PRO A 131 8.56 6.46 1.40
C PRO A 131 8.28 7.23 0.11
N TYR A 132 8.39 6.61 -1.07
CA TYR A 132 8.03 7.24 -2.34
C TYR A 132 6.55 7.62 -2.43
N LEU A 133 5.66 6.73 -1.97
CA LEU A 133 4.22 6.98 -1.94
C LEU A 133 3.88 8.12 -0.98
N LEU A 134 4.45 8.10 0.23
CA LEU A 134 4.24 9.13 1.25
C LEU A 134 4.78 10.49 0.77
N TYR A 135 5.94 10.52 0.12
CA TYR A 135 6.49 11.73 -0.49
C TYR A 135 5.56 12.30 -1.57
N SER A 136 5.01 11.43 -2.42
CA SER A 136 4.04 11.83 -3.44
C SER A 136 2.77 12.45 -2.82
N TYR A 137 2.27 11.86 -1.75
CA TYR A 137 1.14 12.36 -0.99
C TYR A 137 1.42 13.73 -0.34
N VAL A 138 2.58 13.90 0.30
CA VAL A 138 3.00 15.19 0.89
C VAL A 138 3.11 16.27 -0.18
N ARG A 139 3.63 15.92 -1.37
CA ARG A 139 3.68 16.85 -2.52
C ARG A 139 2.27 17.30 -2.94
N ILE A 140 1.30 16.40 -3.01
CA ILE A 140 -0.11 16.72 -3.26
C ILE A 140 -0.63 17.72 -2.22
N ASN A 141 -0.42 17.46 -0.94
CA ASN A 141 -0.82 18.34 0.15
C ASN A 141 -0.18 19.73 0.01
N SER A 142 1.11 19.79 -0.32
CA SER A 142 1.82 21.05 -0.55
C SER A 142 1.26 21.88 -1.73
N ILE A 143 0.75 21.21 -2.77
CA ILE A 143 0.08 21.91 -3.88
C ILE A 143 -1.26 22.45 -3.42
N LEU A 144 -2.06 21.63 -2.77
CA LEU A 144 -3.40 22.01 -2.32
C LEU A 144 -3.38 23.10 -1.24
N SER A 145 -2.38 23.11 -0.34
CA SER A 145 -2.23 24.15 0.68
C SER A 145 -1.97 25.55 0.10
N LYS A 146 -1.46 25.63 -1.13
CA LYS A 146 -1.22 26.91 -1.83
C LYS A 146 -2.48 27.44 -2.51
N ARG A 147 -3.43 26.59 -2.82
CA ARG A 147 -4.68 26.94 -3.48
C ARG A 147 -5.71 25.84 -3.32
N ASP A 148 -6.61 26.00 -2.36
CA ASP A 148 -7.72 25.07 -2.09
C ASP A 148 -9.11 25.69 -2.34
N ASP A 149 -9.15 27.00 -2.66
CA ASP A 149 -10.34 27.83 -2.82
C ASP A 149 -10.91 27.77 -4.24
N ILE A 150 -11.15 26.58 -4.78
CA ILE A 150 -11.80 26.44 -6.08
C ILE A 150 -13.33 26.40 -5.94
N ASN A 151 -14.02 27.15 -6.81
CA ASN A 151 -15.47 27.02 -6.93
C ASN A 151 -15.80 25.74 -7.73
N GLU A 152 -16.30 24.71 -7.05
CA GLU A 152 -16.61 23.42 -7.67
C GLU A 152 -17.74 23.50 -8.73
N LEU A 153 -18.54 24.56 -8.71
CA LEU A 153 -19.62 24.75 -9.68
C LEU A 153 -19.12 25.23 -11.05
N ASP A 154 -17.91 25.80 -11.11
CA ASP A 154 -17.34 26.43 -12.32
C ASP A 154 -16.19 25.59 -12.94
N ILE A 155 -16.14 24.29 -12.68
CA ILE A 155 -15.05 23.43 -13.20
C ILE A 155 -15.40 22.94 -14.61
N ASN A 156 -14.59 23.31 -15.58
CA ASN A 156 -14.65 22.76 -16.93
C ASN A 156 -13.69 21.57 -17.08
N TYR A 157 -14.19 20.36 -16.87
CA TYR A 157 -13.41 19.12 -17.02
C TYR A 157 -12.94 18.84 -18.45
N GLY A 158 -13.60 19.43 -19.47
CA GLY A 158 -13.19 19.29 -20.87
C GLY A 158 -11.83 19.95 -21.19
N LEU A 159 -11.27 20.74 -20.27
CA LEU A 159 -9.95 21.32 -20.40
C LEU A 159 -8.82 20.33 -20.04
N LEU A 160 -9.14 19.22 -19.36
CA LEU A 160 -8.18 18.16 -19.02
C LEU A 160 -7.96 17.26 -20.24
N ASN A 161 -7.09 17.68 -21.15
CA ASN A 161 -6.85 17.00 -22.44
C ASN A 161 -5.38 16.56 -22.65
N HIS A 162 -4.49 16.87 -21.72
CA HIS A 162 -3.12 16.41 -21.79
C HIS A 162 -3.06 14.88 -21.58
N PRO A 163 -2.19 14.14 -22.30
CA PRO A 163 -2.11 12.67 -22.16
C PRO A 163 -1.99 12.20 -20.71
N THR A 164 -1.15 12.84 -19.91
CA THR A 164 -0.97 12.48 -18.48
C THR A 164 -2.21 12.74 -17.63
N GLU A 165 -3.01 13.75 -17.95
CA GLU A 165 -4.29 14.01 -17.29
C GLU A 165 -5.31 12.91 -17.59
N ILE A 166 -5.41 12.52 -18.87
CA ILE A 166 -6.31 11.43 -19.31
C ILE A 166 -5.89 10.10 -18.69
N GLU A 167 -4.59 9.81 -18.63
CA GLU A 167 -4.08 8.58 -17.98
C GLU A 167 -4.42 8.54 -16.49
N LEU A 168 -4.30 9.66 -15.78
CA LEU A 168 -4.69 9.75 -14.36
C LEU A 168 -6.20 9.56 -14.18
N ILE A 169 -7.03 10.20 -15.01
CA ILE A 169 -8.49 10.04 -14.95
C ILE A 169 -8.88 8.57 -15.14
N ASN A 170 -8.31 7.90 -16.13
CA ASN A 170 -8.56 6.49 -16.37
C ASN A 170 -8.13 5.61 -15.19
N LEU A 171 -6.97 5.89 -14.62
CA LEU A 171 -6.47 5.16 -13.46
C LEU A 171 -7.37 5.36 -12.24
N LEU A 172 -7.84 6.59 -11.97
CA LEU A 172 -8.80 6.86 -10.90
C LEU A 172 -10.12 6.09 -11.10
N TYR A 173 -10.60 6.01 -12.34
CA TYR A 173 -11.79 5.23 -12.69
C TYR A 173 -11.63 3.73 -12.43
N ASP A 174 -10.41 3.20 -12.55
CA ASP A 174 -10.12 1.78 -12.35
C ASP A 174 -9.91 1.39 -10.87
N PHE A 175 -9.84 2.34 -9.93
CA PHE A 175 -9.64 2.04 -8.50
C PHE A 175 -10.65 1.05 -7.92
N PRO A 176 -11.98 1.21 -8.13
CA PRO A 176 -12.95 0.25 -7.63
C PRO A 176 -12.74 -1.17 -8.14
N LYS A 177 -12.28 -1.33 -9.40
CA LYS A 177 -11.95 -2.64 -9.99
C LYS A 177 -10.73 -3.25 -9.31
N ALA A 178 -9.70 -2.43 -9.01
CA ALA A 178 -8.51 -2.87 -8.28
C ALA A 178 -8.87 -3.37 -6.88
N VAL A 179 -9.74 -2.64 -6.16
CA VAL A 179 -10.24 -3.06 -4.84
C VAL A 179 -11.03 -4.36 -4.92
N GLN A 180 -11.92 -4.47 -5.90
CA GLN A 180 -12.70 -5.69 -6.11
C GLN A 180 -11.81 -6.89 -6.42
N LYS A 181 -10.79 -6.71 -7.27
CA LYS A 181 -9.81 -7.75 -7.59
C LYS A 181 -9.02 -8.17 -6.35
N ALA A 182 -8.48 -7.21 -5.59
CA ALA A 182 -7.76 -7.49 -4.35
C ALA A 182 -8.60 -8.28 -3.35
N LYS A 183 -9.89 -7.93 -3.20
CA LYS A 183 -10.85 -8.65 -2.36
C LYS A 183 -11.06 -10.09 -2.82
N LEU A 184 -11.29 -10.31 -4.11
CA LEU A 184 -11.59 -11.64 -4.68
C LEU A 184 -10.38 -12.58 -4.60
N GLU A 185 -9.18 -12.03 -4.79
CA GLU A 185 -7.93 -12.78 -4.80
C GLU A 185 -7.25 -12.83 -3.41
N TYR A 186 -7.81 -12.18 -2.37
CA TYR A 186 -7.16 -11.99 -1.07
C TYR A 186 -5.71 -11.44 -1.20
N SER A 187 -5.53 -10.46 -2.06
CA SER A 187 -4.22 -10.10 -2.61
C SER A 187 -3.92 -8.61 -2.46
N PRO A 188 -3.34 -8.18 -1.30
CA PRO A 188 -3.00 -6.77 -1.06
C PRO A 188 -2.05 -6.19 -2.11
N HIS A 189 -1.19 -7.01 -2.72
CA HIS A 189 -0.24 -6.54 -3.73
C HIS A 189 -0.91 -5.88 -4.95
N VAL A 190 -2.18 -6.16 -5.21
CA VAL A 190 -2.96 -5.47 -6.26
C VAL A 190 -3.10 -3.99 -5.93
N ILE A 191 -3.35 -3.66 -4.65
CA ILE A 191 -3.50 -2.28 -4.20
C ILE A 191 -2.14 -1.58 -4.10
N THR A 192 -1.08 -2.27 -3.68
CA THR A 192 0.27 -1.68 -3.65
C THR A 192 0.74 -1.28 -5.04
N HIS A 193 0.57 -2.16 -6.03
CA HIS A 193 0.90 -1.85 -7.42
C HIS A 193 0.06 -0.69 -7.96
N TYR A 194 -1.24 -0.69 -7.69
CA TYR A 194 -2.12 0.41 -8.08
C TYR A 194 -1.65 1.75 -7.46
N ALA A 195 -1.36 1.78 -6.17
CA ALA A 195 -0.91 2.99 -5.47
C ALA A 195 0.43 3.50 -6.03
N PHE A 196 1.35 2.59 -6.36
CA PHE A 196 2.62 2.94 -6.98
C PHE A 196 2.43 3.52 -8.38
N ASP A 197 1.59 2.90 -9.23
CA ASP A 197 1.28 3.42 -10.56
C ASP A 197 0.62 4.80 -10.48
N LEU A 198 -0.29 5.01 -9.51
CA LEU A 198 -0.92 6.31 -9.29
C LEU A 198 0.11 7.39 -8.91
N ALA A 199 1.00 7.08 -7.98
CA ALA A 199 2.06 8.00 -7.56
C ALA A 199 3.04 8.32 -8.71
N LYS A 200 3.40 7.31 -9.50
CA LYS A 200 4.28 7.46 -10.68
C LYS A 200 3.62 8.35 -11.75
N LYS A 201 2.35 8.09 -12.08
CA LYS A 201 1.62 8.89 -13.07
C LYS A 201 1.36 10.32 -12.57
N PHE A 202 1.09 10.49 -11.27
CA PHE A 202 1.01 11.81 -10.65
C PHE A 202 2.35 12.56 -10.75
N SER A 203 3.47 11.91 -10.51
CA SER A 203 4.79 12.53 -10.63
C SER A 203 5.08 13.00 -12.05
N LEU A 204 4.71 12.21 -13.06
CA LEU A 204 4.84 12.60 -14.47
C LEU A 204 3.95 13.79 -14.81
N PHE A 205 2.68 13.73 -14.44
CA PHE A 205 1.74 14.85 -14.62
C PHE A 205 2.25 16.13 -13.96
N TYR A 206 2.75 16.06 -12.74
CA TYR A 206 3.29 17.20 -12.03
C TYR A 206 4.50 17.83 -12.73
N HIS A 207 5.31 17.02 -13.38
CA HIS A 207 6.48 17.49 -14.15
C HIS A 207 6.07 18.13 -15.47
N GLU A 208 5.09 17.57 -16.18
CA GLU A 208 4.70 18.03 -17.52
C GLU A 208 3.63 19.12 -17.51
N CYS A 209 2.78 19.17 -16.47
CA CYS A 209 1.66 20.08 -16.38
C CYS A 209 1.82 21.10 -15.25
N SER A 210 1.87 22.39 -15.57
CA SER A 210 1.81 23.43 -14.55
C SER A 210 0.44 23.46 -13.89
N VAL A 211 0.35 23.13 -12.60
CA VAL A 211 -0.93 23.05 -11.88
C VAL A 211 -1.39 24.43 -11.41
N LEU A 212 -0.51 25.15 -10.69
CA LEU A 212 -0.86 26.42 -10.04
C LEU A 212 -0.78 27.63 -10.99
N ASN A 213 0.02 27.53 -12.05
CA ASN A 213 0.30 28.61 -13.00
C ASN A 213 -0.01 28.14 -14.43
N ALA A 214 -1.17 27.50 -14.65
CA ALA A 214 -1.64 27.22 -16.00
C ALA A 214 -2.03 28.55 -16.70
N GLU A 215 -2.02 28.54 -18.04
CA GLU A 215 -2.35 29.71 -18.84
C GLU A 215 -3.78 30.24 -18.59
N ASP A 216 -4.70 29.31 -18.25
CA ASP A 216 -6.10 29.60 -17.94
C ASP A 216 -6.43 29.20 -16.48
N ILE A 217 -7.13 30.11 -15.79
CA ILE A 217 -7.65 29.91 -14.45
C ILE A 217 -8.62 28.70 -14.38
N LEU A 218 -9.43 28.51 -15.43
CA LEU A 218 -10.36 27.37 -15.51
C LEU A 218 -9.61 26.05 -15.62
N LEU A 219 -8.51 26.03 -16.37
CA LEU A 219 -7.63 24.85 -16.44
C LEU A 219 -6.94 24.59 -15.09
N THR A 220 -6.47 25.63 -14.40
CA THR A 220 -5.94 25.53 -13.04
C THR A 220 -6.95 24.89 -12.09
N ASN A 221 -8.21 25.35 -12.10
CA ASN A 221 -9.27 24.80 -11.26
C ASN A 221 -9.55 23.32 -11.57
N ALA A 222 -9.60 22.94 -12.84
CA ALA A 222 -9.78 21.56 -13.26
C ALA A 222 -8.62 20.66 -12.80
N ARG A 223 -7.37 21.13 -12.92
CA ARG A 223 -6.17 20.40 -12.43
C ARG A 223 -6.15 20.25 -10.91
N ILE A 224 -6.54 21.28 -10.16
CA ILE A 224 -6.66 21.20 -8.70
C ILE A 224 -7.73 20.17 -8.31
N LYS A 225 -8.87 20.15 -8.99
CA LYS A 225 -9.90 19.13 -8.76
C LYS A 225 -9.39 17.72 -9.04
N LEU A 226 -8.66 17.52 -10.14
CA LEU A 226 -8.00 16.26 -10.45
C LEU A 226 -7.06 15.82 -9.32
N ILE A 227 -6.23 16.74 -8.80
CA ILE A 227 -5.32 16.47 -7.68
C ILE A 227 -6.08 16.12 -6.39
N LYS A 228 -7.21 16.77 -6.09
CA LYS A 228 -8.08 16.42 -4.97
C LYS A 228 -8.61 14.98 -5.10
N CYS A 229 -8.98 14.55 -6.31
CA CYS A 229 -9.41 13.18 -6.57
C CYS A 229 -8.26 12.19 -6.40
N ILE A 230 -7.05 12.52 -6.90
CA ILE A 230 -5.85 11.70 -6.71
C ILE A 230 -5.54 11.54 -5.22
N LYS A 231 -5.58 12.64 -4.45
CA LYS A 231 -5.39 12.62 -2.99
C LYS A 231 -6.35 11.64 -2.32
N GLN A 232 -7.65 11.77 -2.59
CA GLN A 232 -8.67 10.92 -1.98
C GLN A 232 -8.45 9.43 -2.30
N VAL A 233 -8.12 9.10 -3.54
CA VAL A 233 -7.86 7.70 -3.93
C VAL A 233 -6.56 7.19 -3.31
N MET A 234 -5.52 8.01 -3.18
CA MET A 234 -4.31 7.63 -2.45
C MET A 234 -4.60 7.37 -0.97
N GLU A 235 -5.38 8.23 -0.31
CA GLU A 235 -5.80 8.04 1.09
C GLU A 235 -6.57 6.72 1.25
N ASN A 236 -7.52 6.45 0.37
CA ASN A 236 -8.29 5.20 0.38
C ASN A 236 -7.37 3.97 0.19
N ALA A 237 -6.41 4.05 -0.73
CA ALA A 237 -5.44 2.97 -0.94
C ALA A 237 -4.53 2.77 0.28
N PHE A 238 -4.07 3.86 0.90
CA PHE A 238 -3.23 3.82 2.10
C PHE A 238 -3.99 3.27 3.31
N ASP A 239 -5.27 3.61 3.45
CA ASP A 239 -6.13 3.05 4.50
C ASP A 239 -6.29 1.52 4.33
N ILE A 240 -6.57 1.05 3.11
CA ILE A 240 -6.65 -0.40 2.81
C ILE A 240 -5.35 -1.12 3.15
N LEU A 241 -4.20 -0.52 2.80
CA LEU A 241 -2.87 -1.07 3.08
C LEU A 241 -2.43 -0.81 4.53
N GLY A 242 -3.14 0.02 5.29
CA GLY A 242 -2.76 0.44 6.65
C GLY A 242 -1.45 1.20 6.70
N LEU A 243 -1.13 1.98 5.68
CA LEU A 243 0.00 2.90 5.66
C LEU A 243 -0.34 4.16 6.44
N GLN A 244 0.63 4.67 7.19
CA GLN A 244 0.41 5.82 8.07
C GLN A 244 0.79 7.12 7.35
N LEU A 245 -0.18 8.02 7.22
CA LEU A 245 0.03 9.31 6.58
C LEU A 245 0.97 10.21 7.39
N VAL A 246 1.78 10.97 6.66
CA VAL A 246 2.67 12.02 7.19
C VAL A 246 2.30 13.36 6.57
N GLU A 247 2.48 14.44 7.34
CA GLU A 247 2.11 15.80 6.88
C GLU A 247 3.23 16.47 6.06
N HIS A 248 4.48 16.08 6.34
CA HIS A 248 5.67 16.59 5.67
C HIS A 248 6.75 15.50 5.56
N MET A 249 7.63 15.69 4.56
CA MET A 249 8.64 14.68 4.26
C MET A 249 9.80 15.28 3.44
#